data_7f7acb91590e12612b39d307b5e533a3
#
_entry.id   7f7acb91590e12612b39d307b5e533a3
#
_cell.length_a   1.000
_cell.length_b   1.000
_cell.length_c   1.000
_cell.angle_alpha   90.00
_cell.angle_beta   90.00
_cell.angle_gamma   90.00
#
_symmetry.space_group_name_H-M   'P 1'
#
loop_
_entity.id
_entity.type
_entity.pdbx_description
1 polymer ?
#
loop_
_entity_poly.entity_id
_entity_poly.type
_entity_poly.pdbx_seq_one_letter_code
_entity_poly.pdbx_strand_id
1 'polypeptide(L)' 'MTAMAAAPQAPLFCDQVLRIAREDAEKAYRDLSGYDIRLAHETDGWHVDYELRDQHARGGGPHYVIDPMSGQIVSRRYEQ' A
#
# COMPACT_ATOMS: atom_id res chain seq x y z
N MET A 1 -32.43 2.13 -15.49
CA MET A 1 -31.94 2.09 -15.07
C MET A 1 -31.45 2.23 -14.35
N THR A 2 -31.27 2.00 -14.02
CA THR A 2 -30.84 2.15 -13.39
C THR A 2 -29.92 2.26 -12.98
N ALA A 3 -29.66 2.50 -12.85
CA ALA A 3 -28.79 2.63 -12.44
C ALA A 3 -28.28 2.07 -11.55
N MET A 4 -27.65 1.68 -11.56
CA MET A 4 -27.13 1.33 -10.75
C MET A 4 -26.51 1.96 -10.15
N ALA A 5 -27.06 2.42 -10.00
CA ALA A 5 -26.56 3.15 -9.31
C ALA A 5 -25.83 2.69 -8.47
N ALA A 6 -25.12 3.21 -8.33
CA ALA A 6 -24.17 2.76 -7.66
C ALA A 6 -24.46 2.54 -6.29
N ALA A 7 -24.26 1.41 -5.88
CA ALA A 7 -24.12 1.15 -4.49
C ALA A 7 -22.95 1.98 -3.99
N PRO A 8 -23.03 2.58 -2.84
CA PRO A 8 -21.89 3.25 -2.25
C PRO A 8 -20.74 2.26 -2.14
N GLN A 9 -19.58 2.68 -2.56
CA GLN A 9 -18.40 1.83 -2.42
C GLN A 9 -18.05 1.68 -0.96
N ALA A 10 -17.81 0.45 -0.56
CA ALA A 10 -17.30 0.20 0.78
C ALA A 10 -15.80 0.47 0.78
N PRO A 11 -15.25 0.88 1.92
CA PRO A 11 -13.79 0.99 2.05
C PRO A 11 -13.13 -0.35 1.81
N LEU A 12 -11.91 -0.31 1.30
CA LEU A 12 -11.15 -1.52 1.07
C LEU A 12 -10.74 -2.17 2.38
N PHE A 13 -10.70 -3.48 2.36
CA PHE A 13 -10.16 -4.23 3.50
C PHE A 13 -8.64 -4.20 3.48
N CYS A 14 -8.05 -4.47 4.64
CA CYS A 14 -6.60 -4.45 4.80
C CYS A 14 -5.88 -5.36 3.80
N ASP A 15 -6.42 -6.55 3.56
CA ASP A 15 -5.77 -7.49 2.65
C ASP A 15 -5.79 -6.97 1.21
N GLN A 16 -6.83 -6.23 0.83
CA GLN A 16 -6.89 -5.61 -0.49
C GLN A 16 -5.85 -4.51 -0.62
N VAL A 17 -5.70 -3.70 0.41
CA VAL A 17 -4.71 -2.61 0.45
C VAL A 17 -3.31 -3.19 0.35
N LEU A 18 -3.03 -4.24 1.13
CA LEU A 18 -1.73 -4.88 1.12
C LEU A 18 -1.41 -5.50 -0.23
N ARG A 19 -2.41 -6.04 -0.91
CA ARG A 19 -2.21 -6.62 -2.24
C ARG A 19 -1.86 -5.55 -3.26
N ILE A 20 -2.55 -4.41 -3.21
CA ILE A 20 -2.29 -3.30 -4.13
C ILE A 20 -0.86 -2.82 -3.97
N ALA A 21 -0.43 -2.62 -2.72
CA ALA A 21 0.94 -2.20 -2.44
C ALA A 21 1.95 -3.24 -2.91
N ARG A 22 1.68 -4.51 -2.65
CA ARG A 22 2.59 -5.59 -3.00
C ARG A 22 2.78 -5.72 -4.50
N GLU A 23 1.71 -5.58 -5.27
CA GLU A 23 1.82 -5.68 -6.73
C GLU A 23 2.75 -4.61 -7.28
N ASP A 24 2.69 -3.41 -6.73
CA ASP A 24 3.61 -2.36 -7.15
C ASP A 24 5.02 -2.62 -6.63
N ALA A 25 5.13 -3.03 -5.37
CA ALA A 25 6.44 -3.27 -4.76
C ALA A 25 7.21 -4.35 -5.49
N GLU A 26 6.54 -5.40 -5.96
CA GLU A 26 7.18 -6.48 -6.68
C GLU A 26 7.72 -6.04 -8.03
N LYS A 27 7.19 -4.97 -8.59
CA LYS A 27 7.71 -4.41 -9.83
C LYS A 27 8.97 -3.61 -9.59
N ALA A 28 9.12 -3.01 -8.43
CA ALA A 28 10.23 -2.10 -8.12
C ALA A 28 11.36 -2.80 -7.38
N TYR A 29 11.05 -3.84 -6.62
CA TYR A 29 12.03 -4.53 -5.78
C TYR A 29 12.00 -6.01 -6.10
N ARG A 30 13.18 -6.61 -6.20
CA ARG A 30 13.28 -8.03 -6.54
C ARG A 30 12.85 -8.93 -5.42
N ASP A 31 13.20 -8.56 -4.20
CA ASP A 31 13.03 -9.43 -3.04
C ASP A 31 12.45 -8.62 -1.92
N LEU A 32 11.26 -8.97 -1.50
CA LEU A 32 10.57 -8.28 -0.42
C LEU A 32 10.68 -9.02 0.91
N SER A 33 11.41 -10.14 0.96
CA SER A 33 11.43 -10.99 2.14
C SER A 33 12.11 -10.35 3.34
N GLY A 34 12.97 -9.36 3.11
CA GLY A 34 13.67 -8.68 4.19
C GLY A 34 12.93 -7.54 4.83
N TYR A 35 11.66 -7.33 4.47
CA TYR A 35 10.89 -6.20 4.95
C TYR A 35 9.76 -6.63 5.86
N ASP A 36 9.54 -5.83 6.88
CA ASP A 36 8.29 -5.84 7.62
C ASP A 36 7.36 -4.80 7.02
N ILE A 37 6.07 -5.03 7.14
CA ILE A 37 5.08 -4.14 6.57
C ILE A 37 4.33 -3.47 7.70
N ARG A 38 4.32 -2.14 7.70
CA ARG A 38 3.51 -1.36 8.61
C ARG A 38 2.30 -0.85 7.85
N LEU A 39 1.12 -1.07 8.41
CA LEU A 39 -0.14 -0.66 7.82
C LEU A 39 -0.85 0.25 8.81
N ALA A 40 -1.24 1.43 8.36
CA ALA A 40 -1.96 2.39 9.20
C ALA A 40 -3.03 3.09 8.38
N HIS A 41 -4.19 3.28 8.99
CA HIS A 41 -5.27 4.02 8.37
C HIS A 41 -5.23 5.45 8.89
N GLU A 42 -4.90 6.38 8.01
CA GLU A 42 -4.75 7.79 8.34
C GLU A 42 -5.81 8.60 7.64
N THR A 43 -5.82 9.90 7.90
CA THR A 43 -6.84 10.79 7.31
C THR A 43 -6.71 10.90 5.79
N ASP A 44 -5.50 10.74 5.26
CA ASP A 44 -5.25 10.84 3.83
C ASP A 44 -5.30 9.49 3.11
N GLY A 45 -5.55 8.41 3.83
CA GLY A 45 -5.68 7.08 3.24
C GLY A 45 -4.96 6.01 4.01
N TRP A 46 -4.81 4.86 3.38
CA TRP A 46 -4.06 3.75 3.94
C TRP A 46 -2.58 3.96 3.68
N HIS A 47 -1.79 3.96 4.74
CA HIS A 47 -0.34 4.02 4.64
C HIS A 47 0.23 2.62 4.73
N VAL A 48 1.00 2.24 3.72
CA VAL A 48 1.69 0.94 3.68
C VAL A 48 3.17 1.24 3.57
N ASP A 49 3.92 0.87 4.60
CA ASP A 49 5.35 1.15 4.67
C ASP A 49 6.11 -0.16 4.77
N TYR A 50 7.00 -0.40 3.82
CA TYR A 50 7.91 -1.53 3.85
C TYR A 50 9.19 -1.07 4.54
N GLU A 51 9.50 -1.67 5.67
CA GLU A 51 10.66 -1.28 6.49
C GLU A 51 11.61 -2.46 6.61
N LEU A 52 12.89 -2.20 6.42
CA LEU A 52 13.89 -3.25 6.56
C LEU A 52 13.87 -3.81 7.98
N ARG A 53 13.78 -5.13 8.05
CA ARG A 53 13.79 -5.83 9.34
C ARG A 53 15.14 -5.70 10.02
N ASP A 54 16.21 -5.71 9.25
CA ASP A 54 17.57 -5.58 9.75
C ASP A 54 17.87 -4.10 9.99
N GLN A 55 17.96 -3.73 11.24
CA GLN A 55 18.19 -2.34 11.63
C GLN A 55 19.58 -1.84 11.24
N HIS A 56 20.50 -2.74 10.95
CA HIS A 56 21.84 -2.36 10.52
C HIS A 56 21.96 -2.23 9.02
N ALA A 57 20.98 -2.67 8.28
CA ALA A 57 20.96 -2.52 6.84
C ALA A 57 20.67 -1.07 6.46
N ARG A 58 21.21 -0.67 5.32
CA ARG A 58 20.96 0.67 4.80
C ARG A 58 19.84 0.62 3.77
N GLY A 59 19.18 1.75 3.62
CA GLY A 59 18.10 1.89 2.66
C GLY A 59 16.76 1.59 3.30
N GLY A 60 15.77 1.42 2.45
CA GLY A 60 14.42 1.13 2.90
C GLY A 60 13.63 0.56 1.76
N GLY A 61 12.37 0.34 2.02
CA GLY A 61 11.46 -0.19 1.03
C GLY A 61 10.51 0.86 0.51
N PRO A 62 9.53 0.43 -0.27
CA PRO A 62 8.53 1.35 -0.81
C PRO A 62 7.55 1.79 0.26
N HIS A 63 7.05 3.01 0.07
CA HIS A 63 6.04 3.61 0.95
C HIS A 63 4.89 4.05 0.08
N TYR A 64 3.67 3.75 0.51
CA TYR A 64 2.47 4.03 -0.27
C TYR A 64 1.43 4.72 0.58
N VAL A 65 0.68 5.62 -0.06
CA VAL A 65 -0.61 6.05 0.46
C VAL A 65 -1.66 5.62 -0.57
N ILE A 66 -2.65 4.89 -0.13
CA ILE A 66 -3.65 4.29 -1.01
C ILE A 66 -5.03 4.79 -0.61
N ASP A 67 -5.77 5.27 -1.60
CA ASP A 67 -7.13 5.75 -1.39
C ASP A 67 -8.00 4.59 -0.92
N PRO A 68 -8.67 4.72 0.23
CA PRO A 68 -9.44 3.60 0.80
C PRO A 68 -10.69 3.24 0.02
N MET A 69 -11.16 4.12 -0.85
CA MET A 69 -12.37 3.85 -1.62
C MET A 69 -12.04 3.32 -3.01
N SER A 70 -11.08 3.95 -3.70
CA SER A 70 -10.78 3.59 -5.08
C SER A 70 -9.68 2.54 -5.21
N GLY A 71 -8.82 2.42 -4.20
CA GLY A 71 -7.65 1.56 -4.29
C GLY A 71 -6.51 2.15 -5.09
N GLN A 72 -6.63 3.40 -5.50
CA GLN A 72 -5.56 4.05 -6.24
C GLN A 72 -4.42 4.40 -5.31
N ILE A 73 -3.20 4.21 -5.80
CA ILE A 73 -2.00 4.66 -5.11
C ILE A 73 -1.90 6.16 -5.36
N VAL A 74 -2.14 6.95 -4.30
CA VAL A 74 -2.11 8.40 -4.42
C VAL A 74 -0.75 8.98 -4.08
N SER A 75 0.10 8.21 -3.43
CA SER A 75 1.47 8.62 -3.13
C SER A 75 2.35 7.38 -3.12
N ARG A 76 3.52 7.52 -3.69
CA ARG A 76 4.46 6.41 -3.82
C ARG A 76 5.86 6.96 -3.62
N ARG A 77 6.62 6.32 -2.75
CA ARG A 77 8.02 6.71 -2.52
C ARG A 77 8.85 5.45 -2.37
N TYR A 78 9.93 5.39 -3.14
CA TYR A 78 10.88 4.28 -3.05
C TYR A 78 12.14 4.77 -2.36
N GLU A 79 12.59 4.01 -1.37
CA GLU A 79 13.86 4.28 -0.69
C GLU A 79 14.87 3.22 -1.12
N GLN A 80 16.09 3.64 -1.13
CA GLN A 80 17.18 2.75 -1.54
C GLN A 80 18.23 2.59 -0.46
#